data_c0870384221e12af96790ba9023c2970
#
_entry.id   c0870384221e12af96790ba9023c2970
#
_cell.length_a   1.000
_cell.length_b   1.000
_cell.length_c   1.000
_cell.angle_alpha   90.00
_cell.angle_beta   90.00
_cell.angle_gamma   90.00
#
_symmetry.space_group_name_H-M   'P 1'
#
loop_
_entity.id
_entity.type
_entity.pdbx_description
1 polymer ?
#
loop_
_entity_poly.entity_id
_entity_poly.type
_entity_poly.pdbx_seq_one_letter_code
_entity_poly.pdbx_strand_id
1 'polypeptide(L)'
;MIDIALLRNDPDLVRENIRRKYQDHRQPLVDQALELDKLNREAILRADTLRAQRNSLSKEIGGLMQKGKKEEAEAIKQQVRDLQQELADLETKESEYEAGLREVMLQIPQIMDPSVPLGRDDSENVEMQRFGEPLVPDYEIPYHVDIMERLKGIDLDAARKTSGSGFYYLKGDIARLHSAVLSYARDFMIDRGFTYYIPPFMIRSEVVTGVMSFAEMENMMYKIEGEDLNLIGTSEHSMIGKFIDTILDADELPQTLTSYSPCFRKEVGAHGIEERGVYRIHQFEKQEMVVVCRPEDSMMWYEKLWQNTVDFFRTLDIPVRTLACCTGDLADLKVISCDVEAWSPRQQKYFEVGSCSNLGDAQARRLQIRARDEEGRRFIPHTLNNTVVAPPRMLIAYLENNLQEDGSVLIAKALQPYMGGRERIG
;
A
#
# COMPACT_ATOMS: atom_id res chain seq x y z
N MET A 1 5.98 -7.54 5.48
CA MET A 1 6.84 -8.71 5.82
C MET A 1 6.46 -9.17 7.21
N ILE A 2 6.18 -10.45 7.40
CA ILE A 2 5.88 -11.00 8.74
C ILE A 2 7.12 -10.99 9.64
N ASP A 3 6.92 -11.16 10.95
CA ASP A 3 8.02 -11.30 11.91
C ASP A 3 8.67 -12.67 11.76
N ILE A 4 10.00 -12.73 11.66
CA ILE A 4 10.75 -13.99 11.65
C ILE A 4 10.56 -14.78 12.96
N ALA A 5 10.31 -14.10 14.08
CA ALA A 5 10.00 -14.75 15.34
C ALA A 5 8.69 -15.54 15.28
N LEU A 6 7.67 -15.04 14.59
CA LEU A 6 6.44 -15.78 14.34
C LEU A 6 6.71 -17.04 13.53
N LEU A 7 7.50 -16.92 12.45
CA LEU A 7 7.85 -18.07 11.62
C LEU A 7 8.61 -19.16 12.37
N ARG A 8 9.51 -18.77 13.30
CA ARG A 8 10.23 -19.72 14.16
C ARG A 8 9.31 -20.43 15.18
N ASN A 9 8.39 -19.67 15.77
CA ASN A 9 7.57 -20.16 16.87
C ASN A 9 6.34 -20.92 16.39
N ASP A 10 5.75 -20.54 15.27
CA ASP A 10 4.54 -21.14 14.71
C ASP A 10 4.58 -21.15 13.17
N PRO A 11 5.44 -21.97 12.55
CA PRO A 11 5.50 -22.09 11.09
C PRO A 11 4.21 -22.65 10.50
N ASP A 12 3.43 -23.42 11.26
CA ASP A 12 2.19 -24.03 10.77
C ASP A 12 1.08 -23.00 10.61
N LEU A 13 1.02 -21.97 11.46
CA LEU A 13 0.15 -20.81 11.26
C LEU A 13 0.45 -20.11 9.93
N VAL A 14 1.72 -19.92 9.59
CA VAL A 14 2.13 -19.30 8.34
C VAL A 14 1.76 -20.17 7.14
N ARG A 15 1.97 -21.49 7.22
CA ARG A 15 1.56 -22.43 6.18
C ARG A 15 0.04 -22.44 5.97
N GLU A 16 -0.74 -22.45 7.06
CA GLU A 16 -2.19 -22.39 6.99
C GLU A 16 -2.67 -21.07 6.37
N ASN A 17 -2.04 -19.94 6.71
CA ASN A 17 -2.33 -18.65 6.09
C ASN A 17 -2.07 -18.66 4.57
N ILE A 18 -0.95 -19.23 4.12
CA ILE A 18 -0.64 -19.41 2.69
C ILE A 18 -1.70 -20.28 2.00
N ARG A 19 -2.10 -21.38 2.63
CA ARG A 19 -3.13 -22.28 2.12
C ARG A 19 -4.50 -21.59 1.98
N ARG A 20 -4.91 -20.83 3.01
CA ARG A 20 -6.17 -20.06 2.99
C ARG A 20 -6.19 -18.99 1.89
N LYS A 21 -5.02 -18.47 1.48
CA LYS A 21 -4.88 -17.55 0.34
C LYS A 21 -4.80 -18.24 -1.01
N TYR A 22 -4.94 -19.57 -1.08
CA TYR A 22 -4.78 -20.36 -2.29
C TYR A 22 -3.41 -20.19 -2.97
N GLN A 23 -2.36 -19.99 -2.18
CA GLN A 23 -0.99 -19.77 -2.64
C GLN A 23 -0.06 -20.93 -2.28
N ASP A 24 -0.51 -22.18 -2.37
CA ASP A 24 0.23 -23.38 -1.96
C ASP A 24 1.61 -23.50 -2.60
N HIS A 25 1.81 -22.92 -3.77
CA HIS A 25 3.13 -22.82 -4.43
C HIS A 25 4.19 -22.08 -3.61
N ARG A 26 3.79 -21.29 -2.61
CA ARG A 26 4.68 -20.57 -1.68
C ARG A 26 5.01 -21.34 -0.40
N GLN A 27 4.42 -22.52 -0.17
CA GLN A 27 4.72 -23.34 1.00
C GLN A 27 6.23 -23.60 1.21
N PRO A 28 7.03 -23.90 0.16
CA PRO A 28 8.47 -24.11 0.32
C PRO A 28 9.24 -22.90 0.86
N LEU A 29 8.72 -21.68 0.71
CA LEU A 29 9.38 -20.46 1.23
C LEU A 29 9.49 -20.47 2.75
N VAL A 30 8.57 -21.14 3.46
CA VAL A 30 8.59 -21.27 4.92
C VAL A 30 9.84 -22.03 5.37
N ASP A 31 10.11 -23.19 4.76
CA ASP A 31 11.27 -24.01 5.10
C ASP A 31 12.58 -23.33 4.69
N GLN A 32 12.59 -22.68 3.52
CA GLN A 32 13.73 -21.91 3.04
C GLN A 32 14.08 -20.74 3.97
N ALA A 33 13.08 -19.99 4.44
CA ALA A 33 13.29 -18.91 5.39
C ALA A 33 13.83 -19.41 6.74
N LEU A 34 13.28 -20.51 7.26
CA LEU A 34 13.76 -21.12 8.52
C LEU A 34 15.20 -21.61 8.42
N GLU A 35 15.59 -22.21 7.30
CA GLU A 35 16.97 -22.67 7.08
C GLU A 35 17.94 -21.49 6.97
N LEU A 36 17.61 -20.46 6.18
CA LEU A 36 18.44 -19.26 6.06
C LEU A 36 18.57 -18.52 7.40
N ASP A 37 17.50 -18.42 8.16
CA ASP A 37 17.53 -17.83 9.50
C ASP A 37 18.44 -18.63 10.46
N LYS A 38 18.38 -19.96 10.41
CA LYS A 38 19.25 -20.84 11.21
C LYS A 38 20.72 -20.62 10.84
N LEU A 39 21.04 -20.67 9.55
CA LEU A 39 22.41 -20.46 9.03
C LEU A 39 22.95 -19.08 9.41
N ASN A 40 22.13 -18.05 9.31
CA ASN A 40 22.48 -16.68 9.70
C ASN A 40 22.82 -16.59 11.19
N ARG A 41 21.97 -17.14 12.07
CA ARG A 41 22.22 -17.15 13.51
C ARG A 41 23.45 -17.94 13.91
N GLU A 42 23.71 -19.07 13.24
CA GLU A 42 24.92 -19.88 13.48
C GLU A 42 26.17 -19.11 13.05
N ALA A 43 26.14 -18.42 11.90
CA ALA A 43 27.24 -17.58 11.42
C ALA A 43 27.54 -16.43 12.38
N ILE A 44 26.53 -15.71 12.86
CA ILE A 44 26.66 -14.62 13.85
C ILE A 44 27.28 -15.15 15.14
N LEU A 45 26.77 -16.25 15.69
CA LEU A 45 27.29 -16.83 16.94
C LEU A 45 28.75 -17.25 16.79
N ARG A 46 29.12 -17.86 15.66
CA ARG A 46 30.51 -18.25 15.36
C ARG A 46 31.41 -17.02 15.22
N ALA A 47 30.97 -15.98 14.49
CA ALA A 47 31.70 -14.74 14.34
C ALA A 47 31.95 -14.04 15.68
N ASP A 48 30.96 -14.00 16.58
CA ASP A 48 31.11 -13.41 17.91
C ASP A 48 32.11 -14.21 18.78
N THR A 49 32.07 -15.53 18.67
CA THR A 49 33.06 -16.40 19.35
C THR A 49 34.47 -16.12 18.87
N LEU A 50 34.67 -15.99 17.54
CA LEU A 50 36.00 -15.68 16.97
C LEU A 50 36.45 -14.25 17.30
N ARG A 51 35.55 -13.28 17.35
CA ARG A 51 35.85 -11.91 17.81
C ARG A 51 36.35 -11.91 19.24
N ALA A 52 35.71 -12.68 20.15
CA ALA A 52 36.12 -12.82 21.53
C ALA A 52 37.50 -13.49 21.65
N GLN A 53 37.74 -14.58 20.90
CA GLN A 53 39.04 -15.26 20.84
C GLN A 53 40.15 -14.34 20.34
N ARG A 54 39.94 -13.64 19.20
CA ARG A 54 40.89 -12.69 18.64
C ARG A 54 41.24 -11.58 19.66
N ASN A 55 40.26 -11.04 20.37
CA ASN A 55 40.50 -10.00 21.37
C ASN A 55 41.34 -10.53 22.56
N SER A 56 41.13 -11.79 22.99
CA SER A 56 41.93 -12.46 24.02
C SER A 56 43.38 -12.63 23.58
N LEU A 57 43.58 -13.22 22.37
CA LEU A 57 44.91 -13.45 21.84
C LEU A 57 45.68 -12.14 21.60
N SER A 58 44.99 -11.09 21.20
CA SER A 58 45.61 -9.77 21.00
C SER A 58 46.14 -9.17 22.33
N LYS A 59 45.44 -9.39 23.45
CA LYS A 59 45.93 -9.00 24.78
C LYS A 59 47.14 -9.84 25.19
N GLU A 60 47.14 -11.15 24.86
CA GLU A 60 48.26 -12.05 25.17
C GLU A 60 49.55 -11.66 24.42
N ILE A 61 49.43 -11.30 23.12
CA ILE A 61 50.54 -10.76 22.31
C ILE A 61 51.17 -9.56 23.02
N GLY A 62 50.34 -8.61 23.52
CA GLY A 62 50.84 -7.45 24.27
C GLY A 62 51.65 -7.84 25.51
N GLY A 63 51.16 -8.82 26.28
CA GLY A 63 51.86 -9.32 27.48
C GLY A 63 53.16 -10.06 27.17
N LEU A 64 53.20 -10.87 26.10
CA LEU A 64 54.41 -11.55 25.64
C LEU A 64 55.47 -10.60 25.11
N MET A 65 55.09 -9.60 24.38
CA MET A 65 55.99 -8.55 23.85
C MET A 65 56.62 -7.74 25.00
N GLN A 66 55.88 -7.42 26.05
CA GLN A 66 56.42 -6.76 27.26
C GLN A 66 57.42 -7.64 27.99
N LYS A 67 57.26 -8.96 27.95
CA LYS A 67 58.15 -9.94 28.59
C LYS A 67 59.33 -10.36 27.67
N GLY A 68 59.46 -9.76 26.49
CA GLY A 68 60.54 -10.05 25.55
C GLY A 68 60.45 -11.39 24.80
N LYS A 69 59.30 -12.12 24.92
CA LYS A 69 59.05 -13.43 24.32
C LYS A 69 58.57 -13.31 22.86
N LYS A 70 59.44 -12.88 21.95
CA LYS A 70 59.11 -12.54 20.59
C LYS A 70 58.62 -13.72 19.74
N GLU A 71 59.25 -14.92 19.91
CA GLU A 71 58.85 -16.12 19.12
C GLU A 71 57.44 -16.60 19.50
N GLU A 72 57.14 -16.65 20.82
CA GLU A 72 55.80 -17.00 21.29
C GLU A 72 54.75 -15.98 20.80
N ALA A 73 55.08 -14.69 20.82
CA ALA A 73 54.20 -13.64 20.30
C ALA A 73 53.94 -13.76 18.79
N GLU A 74 54.97 -14.20 18.01
CA GLU A 74 54.78 -14.35 16.56
C GLU A 74 53.92 -15.57 16.21
N ALA A 75 53.98 -16.65 16.94
CA ALA A 75 53.11 -17.79 16.81
C ALA A 75 51.64 -17.42 17.04
N ILE A 76 51.37 -16.63 18.08
CA ILE A 76 50.01 -16.12 18.37
C ILE A 76 49.53 -15.11 17.30
N LYS A 77 50.40 -14.29 16.76
CA LYS A 77 50.04 -13.40 15.66
C LYS A 77 49.61 -14.16 14.43
N GLN A 78 50.19 -15.33 14.14
CA GLN A 78 49.74 -16.18 13.02
C GLN A 78 48.32 -16.70 13.30
N GLN A 79 48.02 -17.17 14.52
CA GLN A 79 46.68 -17.58 14.91
C GLN A 79 45.65 -16.42 14.74
N VAL A 80 46.04 -15.20 15.13
CA VAL A 80 45.18 -14.05 14.96
C VAL A 80 44.92 -13.77 13.49
N ARG A 81 45.90 -13.96 12.58
CA ARG A 81 45.71 -13.81 11.13
C ARG A 81 44.73 -14.84 10.59
N ASP A 82 44.88 -16.12 11.03
CA ASP A 82 44.00 -17.20 10.58
C ASP A 82 42.54 -16.97 11.05
N LEU A 83 42.34 -16.50 12.30
CA LEU A 83 41.04 -16.10 12.83
C LEU A 83 40.44 -14.91 12.06
N GLN A 84 41.26 -13.95 11.65
CA GLN A 84 40.79 -12.81 10.84
C GLN A 84 40.27 -13.25 9.48
N GLN A 85 40.92 -14.23 8.85
CA GLN A 85 40.43 -14.76 7.57
C GLN A 85 39.11 -15.51 7.76
N GLU A 86 39.00 -16.40 8.76
CA GLU A 86 37.76 -17.11 9.06
C GLU A 86 36.62 -16.13 9.39
N LEU A 87 36.93 -15.05 10.11
CA LEU A 87 35.95 -14.01 10.45
C LEU A 87 35.44 -13.28 9.20
N ALA A 88 36.34 -12.92 8.28
CA ALA A 88 35.95 -12.26 7.02
C ALA A 88 35.05 -13.16 6.16
N ASP A 89 35.36 -14.47 6.09
CA ASP A 89 34.55 -15.43 5.37
C ASP A 89 33.16 -15.60 6.00
N LEU A 90 33.06 -15.57 7.34
CA LEU A 90 31.79 -15.62 8.05
C LEU A 90 30.97 -14.34 7.88
N GLU A 91 31.60 -13.17 7.92
CA GLU A 91 30.92 -11.89 7.68
C GLU A 91 30.34 -11.80 6.25
N THR A 92 31.03 -12.38 5.28
CA THR A 92 30.51 -12.52 3.90
C THR A 92 29.28 -13.42 3.87
N LYS A 93 29.34 -14.59 4.52
CA LYS A 93 28.20 -15.52 4.60
C LYS A 93 27.02 -14.93 5.36
N GLU A 94 27.28 -14.23 6.46
CA GLU A 94 26.23 -13.52 7.22
C GLU A 94 25.47 -12.55 6.31
N SER A 95 26.19 -11.74 5.54
CA SER A 95 25.58 -10.80 4.57
C SER A 95 24.76 -11.54 3.49
N GLU A 96 25.27 -12.67 2.96
CA GLU A 96 24.56 -13.49 1.97
C GLU A 96 23.28 -14.11 2.56
N TYR A 97 23.36 -14.66 3.78
CA TYR A 97 22.20 -15.26 4.45
C TYR A 97 21.15 -14.22 4.83
N GLU A 98 21.57 -13.05 5.30
CA GLU A 98 20.66 -11.95 5.61
C GLU A 98 19.92 -11.45 4.36
N ALA A 99 20.64 -11.25 3.25
CA ALA A 99 20.07 -10.83 1.98
C ALA A 99 19.08 -11.88 1.43
N GLY A 100 19.47 -13.15 1.43
CA GLY A 100 18.63 -14.27 0.99
C GLY A 100 17.39 -14.45 1.87
N LEU A 101 17.54 -14.34 3.18
CA LEU A 101 16.43 -14.40 4.12
C LEU A 101 15.44 -13.25 3.87
N ARG A 102 15.94 -12.03 3.68
CA ARG A 102 15.11 -10.87 3.37
C ARG A 102 14.31 -11.08 2.08
N GLU A 103 14.95 -11.58 1.02
CA GLU A 103 14.30 -11.85 -0.26
C GLU A 103 13.17 -12.88 -0.12
N VAL A 104 13.38 -13.98 0.59
CA VAL A 104 12.38 -15.00 0.84
C VAL A 104 11.23 -14.45 1.70
N MET A 105 11.54 -13.74 2.78
CA MET A 105 10.55 -13.16 3.68
C MET A 105 9.66 -12.10 3.02
N LEU A 106 10.16 -11.40 2.00
CA LEU A 106 9.37 -10.44 1.22
C LEU A 106 8.28 -11.11 0.36
N GLN A 107 8.42 -12.42 0.07
CA GLN A 107 7.47 -13.19 -0.72
C GLN A 107 6.42 -13.92 0.12
N ILE A 108 6.66 -14.06 1.43
CA ILE A 108 5.69 -14.66 2.35
C ILE A 108 4.59 -13.64 2.66
N PRO A 109 3.30 -13.97 2.43
CA PRO A 109 2.20 -13.04 2.67
C PRO A 109 2.02 -12.73 4.16
N GLN A 110 1.48 -11.53 4.45
CA GLN A 110 1.11 -11.12 5.80
C GLN A 110 0.01 -12.03 6.36
N ILE A 111 0.02 -12.22 7.67
CA ILE A 111 -1.02 -13.01 8.36
C ILE A 111 -2.34 -12.26 8.31
N MET A 112 -3.36 -12.92 7.82
CA MET A 112 -4.71 -12.37 7.72
C MET A 112 -5.38 -12.35 9.08
N ASP A 113 -6.25 -11.34 9.28
CA ASP A 113 -7.17 -11.33 10.41
C ASP A 113 -8.09 -12.58 10.37
N PRO A 114 -8.40 -13.20 11.52
CA PRO A 114 -9.28 -14.37 11.55
C PRO A 114 -10.69 -14.13 11.00
N SER A 115 -11.17 -12.89 10.97
CA SER A 115 -12.48 -12.50 10.45
C SER A 115 -12.56 -12.44 8.92
N VAL A 116 -11.42 -12.52 8.22
CA VAL A 116 -11.39 -12.49 6.74
C VAL A 116 -12.16 -13.70 6.18
N PRO A 117 -13.20 -13.48 5.36
CA PRO A 117 -14.02 -14.56 4.82
C PRO A 117 -13.21 -15.43 3.85
N LEU A 118 -13.49 -16.74 3.85
CA LEU A 118 -12.88 -17.67 2.88
C LEU A 118 -13.50 -17.44 1.50
N GLY A 119 -12.67 -17.36 0.48
CA GLY A 119 -13.09 -17.21 -0.92
C GLY A 119 -11.88 -17.24 -1.83
N ARG A 120 -12.08 -17.54 -3.12
CA ARG A 120 -11.01 -17.75 -4.12
C ARG A 120 -10.60 -16.48 -4.84
N ASP A 121 -11.58 -15.60 -5.11
CA ASP A 121 -11.40 -14.39 -5.88
C ASP A 121 -12.47 -13.34 -5.48
N ASP A 122 -12.41 -12.17 -6.11
CA ASP A 122 -13.28 -11.01 -5.85
C ASP A 122 -14.80 -11.32 -5.97
N SER A 123 -15.19 -12.33 -6.75
CA SER A 123 -16.59 -12.74 -6.87
C SER A 123 -17.17 -13.35 -5.58
N GLU A 124 -16.30 -13.79 -4.67
CA GLU A 124 -16.66 -14.37 -3.37
C GLU A 124 -16.49 -13.39 -2.21
N ASN A 125 -16.26 -12.10 -2.48
CA ASN A 125 -16.27 -11.03 -1.48
C ASN A 125 -17.64 -10.89 -0.84
N VAL A 126 -17.68 -10.62 0.47
CA VAL A 126 -18.92 -10.66 1.26
C VAL A 126 -19.44 -9.24 1.50
N GLU A 127 -20.66 -8.98 1.03
CA GLU A 127 -21.35 -7.72 1.32
C GLU A 127 -21.58 -7.57 2.83
N MET A 128 -21.11 -6.46 3.40
CA MET A 128 -21.28 -6.16 4.82
C MET A 128 -22.48 -5.26 5.08
N GLN A 129 -22.56 -4.12 4.37
CA GLN A 129 -23.58 -3.10 4.62
C GLN A 129 -23.85 -2.25 3.38
N ARG A 130 -25.10 -1.79 3.25
CA ARG A 130 -25.52 -0.79 2.25
C ARG A 130 -25.85 0.53 2.89
N PHE A 131 -25.57 1.61 2.18
CA PHE A 131 -25.81 2.98 2.60
C PHE A 131 -26.53 3.75 1.48
N GLY A 132 -27.74 4.17 1.73
CA GLY A 132 -28.63 4.80 0.76
C GLY A 132 -29.35 3.79 -0.13
N GLU A 133 -30.46 4.23 -0.71
CA GLU A 133 -31.32 3.44 -1.57
C GLU A 133 -30.86 3.53 -3.02
N PRO A 134 -30.55 2.39 -3.68
CA PRO A 134 -30.23 2.38 -5.10
C PRO A 134 -31.48 2.70 -5.91
N LEU A 135 -31.41 3.77 -6.70
CA LEU A 135 -32.51 4.18 -7.58
C LEU A 135 -32.20 3.85 -9.03
N VAL A 136 -33.21 3.48 -9.78
CA VAL A 136 -33.17 3.34 -11.25
C VAL A 136 -34.24 4.28 -11.78
N PRO A 137 -33.88 5.35 -12.53
CA PRO A 137 -34.88 6.26 -13.09
C PRO A 137 -35.68 5.61 -14.21
N ASP A 138 -36.83 6.19 -14.54
CA ASP A 138 -37.71 5.70 -15.61
C ASP A 138 -37.22 6.08 -17.03
N TYR A 139 -36.08 6.76 -17.14
CA TYR A 139 -35.42 7.15 -18.40
C TYR A 139 -34.07 6.43 -18.54
N GLU A 140 -33.64 6.31 -19.79
CA GLU A 140 -32.37 5.68 -20.15
C GLU A 140 -31.17 6.51 -19.64
N ILE A 141 -30.24 5.86 -18.96
CA ILE A 141 -28.96 6.44 -18.59
C ILE A 141 -27.91 6.02 -19.63
N PRO A 142 -27.40 6.94 -20.45
CA PRO A 142 -26.36 6.65 -21.42
C PRO A 142 -25.04 6.22 -20.74
N TYR A 143 -24.13 5.67 -21.54
CA TYR A 143 -22.78 5.39 -21.08
C TYR A 143 -22.06 6.68 -20.63
N HIS A 144 -21.27 6.62 -19.58
CA HIS A 144 -20.66 7.83 -18.97
C HIS A 144 -19.87 8.69 -19.98
N VAL A 145 -19.21 8.06 -20.96
CA VAL A 145 -18.52 8.80 -22.04
C VAL A 145 -19.50 9.59 -22.89
N ASP A 146 -20.65 9.00 -23.24
CA ASP A 146 -21.66 9.65 -24.08
C ASP A 146 -22.28 10.87 -23.34
N ILE A 147 -22.44 10.75 -21.99
CA ILE A 147 -22.85 11.89 -21.16
C ILE A 147 -21.79 12.98 -21.19
N MET A 148 -20.50 12.62 -21.00
CA MET A 148 -19.40 13.59 -21.02
C MET A 148 -19.21 14.24 -22.42
N GLU A 149 -19.35 13.47 -23.49
CA GLU A 149 -19.28 13.99 -24.89
C GLU A 149 -20.40 14.96 -25.17
N ARG A 150 -21.64 14.65 -24.76
CA ARG A 150 -22.79 15.55 -24.87
C ARG A 150 -22.58 16.89 -24.15
N LEU A 151 -21.98 16.82 -22.95
CA LEU A 151 -21.58 17.98 -22.14
C LEU A 151 -20.29 18.64 -22.66
N LYS A 152 -19.74 18.17 -23.80
CA LYS A 152 -18.46 18.63 -24.38
C LYS A 152 -17.31 18.60 -23.34
N GLY A 153 -17.35 17.64 -22.42
CA GLY A 153 -16.50 17.57 -21.25
C GLY A 153 -15.30 16.61 -21.36
N ILE A 154 -15.21 15.81 -22.42
CA ILE A 154 -14.13 14.85 -22.63
C ILE A 154 -13.63 14.89 -24.09
N ASP A 155 -12.35 14.49 -24.30
CA ASP A 155 -11.75 14.33 -25.62
C ASP A 155 -10.79 13.14 -25.63
N LEU A 156 -11.32 11.97 -25.96
CA LEU A 156 -10.55 10.73 -26.03
C LEU A 156 -9.71 10.63 -27.29
N ASP A 157 -10.15 11.27 -28.41
CA ASP A 157 -9.41 11.23 -29.66
C ASP A 157 -8.11 12.05 -29.59
N ALA A 158 -8.16 13.23 -28.96
CA ALA A 158 -6.95 13.99 -28.68
C ALA A 158 -6.00 13.24 -27.76
N ALA A 159 -6.53 12.61 -26.70
CA ALA A 159 -5.72 11.81 -25.78
C ALA A 159 -5.03 10.63 -26.48
N ARG A 160 -5.75 9.92 -27.36
CA ARG A 160 -5.17 8.81 -28.15
C ARG A 160 -4.02 9.27 -29.05
N LYS A 161 -4.12 10.47 -29.63
CA LYS A 161 -3.05 11.05 -30.47
C LYS A 161 -1.83 11.46 -29.64
N THR A 162 -2.04 11.92 -28.41
CA THR A 162 -0.98 12.47 -27.55
C THR A 162 -0.25 11.37 -26.78
N SER A 163 -1.01 10.43 -26.20
CA SER A 163 -0.49 9.49 -25.17
C SER A 163 -0.88 8.03 -25.43
N GLY A 164 -1.77 7.76 -26.37
CA GLY A 164 -2.29 6.42 -26.64
C GLY A 164 -3.63 6.15 -25.93
N SER A 165 -4.01 4.86 -25.91
CA SER A 165 -5.22 4.41 -25.20
C SER A 165 -5.03 4.47 -23.69
N GLY A 166 -6.12 4.57 -22.92
CA GLY A 166 -6.06 4.61 -21.46
C GLY A 166 -5.70 5.98 -20.87
N PHE A 167 -5.80 7.04 -21.69
CA PHE A 167 -5.66 8.44 -21.28
C PHE A 167 -6.88 9.25 -21.70
N TYR A 168 -7.06 10.43 -21.12
CA TYR A 168 -8.18 11.32 -21.41
C TYR A 168 -7.76 12.79 -21.32
N TYR A 169 -8.49 13.66 -22.02
CA TYR A 169 -8.57 15.07 -21.71
C TYR A 169 -9.96 15.35 -21.15
N LEU A 170 -10.05 15.94 -19.96
CA LEU A 170 -11.26 16.56 -19.45
C LEU A 170 -11.25 18.04 -19.80
N LYS A 171 -12.42 18.61 -20.09
CA LYS A 171 -12.58 20.03 -20.44
C LYS A 171 -13.89 20.58 -19.93
N GLY A 172 -14.01 21.92 -19.90
CA GLY A 172 -15.25 22.60 -19.50
C GLY A 172 -15.75 22.23 -18.11
N ASP A 173 -17.05 22.04 -17.99
CA ASP A 173 -17.71 21.80 -16.73
C ASP A 173 -17.35 20.41 -16.11
N ILE A 174 -17.04 19.41 -16.92
CA ILE A 174 -16.57 18.11 -16.41
C ILE A 174 -15.18 18.24 -15.78
N ALA A 175 -14.24 18.97 -16.39
CA ALA A 175 -12.94 19.23 -15.79
C ALA A 175 -13.07 20.04 -14.48
N ARG A 176 -14.01 20.99 -14.45
CA ARG A 176 -14.31 21.74 -13.24
C ARG A 176 -14.90 20.87 -12.15
N LEU A 177 -15.85 19.97 -12.49
CA LEU A 177 -16.43 19.01 -11.56
C LEU A 177 -15.37 18.07 -10.98
N HIS A 178 -14.46 17.56 -11.80
CA HIS A 178 -13.32 16.76 -11.39
C HIS A 178 -12.46 17.49 -10.33
N SER A 179 -12.11 18.75 -10.60
CA SER A 179 -11.32 19.57 -9.66
C SER A 179 -12.12 19.93 -8.39
N ALA A 180 -13.43 20.17 -8.52
CA ALA A 180 -14.33 20.45 -7.41
C ALA A 180 -14.39 19.27 -6.42
N VAL A 181 -14.48 18.04 -6.93
CA VAL A 181 -14.49 16.81 -6.13
C VAL A 181 -13.21 16.64 -5.33
N LEU A 182 -12.05 16.85 -5.96
CA LEU A 182 -10.75 16.76 -5.26
C LEU A 182 -10.59 17.86 -4.20
N SER A 183 -11.03 19.09 -4.51
CA SER A 183 -11.00 20.20 -3.56
C SER A 183 -11.91 19.94 -2.36
N TYR A 184 -13.10 19.45 -2.60
CA TYR A 184 -14.03 19.05 -1.54
C TYR A 184 -13.49 17.88 -0.73
N ALA A 185 -12.94 16.85 -1.36
CA ALA A 185 -12.36 15.69 -0.65
C ALA A 185 -11.21 16.09 0.27
N ARG A 186 -10.35 17.02 -0.15
CA ARG A 186 -9.30 17.59 0.68
C ARG A 186 -9.89 18.25 1.93
N ASP A 187 -10.85 19.17 1.74
CA ASP A 187 -11.43 19.94 2.85
C ASP A 187 -12.23 19.02 3.78
N PHE A 188 -12.98 18.07 3.23
CA PHE A 188 -13.70 17.02 3.97
C PHE A 188 -12.79 16.22 4.91
N MET A 189 -11.57 15.91 4.49
CA MET A 189 -10.61 15.19 5.34
C MET A 189 -9.91 16.09 6.35
N ILE A 190 -9.61 17.34 5.99
CA ILE A 190 -9.07 18.33 6.94
C ILE A 190 -10.05 18.55 8.08
N ASP A 191 -11.33 18.70 7.78
CA ASP A 191 -12.40 18.88 8.78
C ASP A 191 -12.55 17.65 9.72
N ARG A 192 -12.07 16.48 9.30
CA ARG A 192 -12.00 15.25 10.10
C ARG A 192 -10.68 15.07 10.86
N GLY A 193 -9.83 16.09 10.88
CA GLY A 193 -8.59 16.11 11.65
C GLY A 193 -7.40 15.43 10.94
N PHE A 194 -7.48 15.20 9.62
CA PHE A 194 -6.35 14.69 8.85
C PHE A 194 -5.44 15.83 8.40
N THR A 195 -4.15 15.66 8.53
CA THR A 195 -3.17 16.61 8.02
C THR A 195 -2.98 16.43 6.52
N TYR A 196 -3.19 17.50 5.75
CA TYR A 196 -3.08 17.47 4.30
C TYR A 196 -1.64 17.58 3.81
N TYR A 197 -1.28 16.73 2.84
CA TYR A 197 0.03 16.69 2.20
C TYR A 197 -0.07 16.70 0.67
N ILE A 198 0.94 17.29 0.03
CA ILE A 198 1.28 17.09 -1.38
C ILE A 198 2.66 16.40 -1.37
N PRO A 199 2.71 15.07 -1.55
CA PRO A 199 3.93 14.30 -1.45
C PRO A 199 4.72 14.31 -2.77
N PRO A 200 5.98 13.84 -2.79
CA PRO A 200 6.69 13.51 -4.03
C PRO A 200 5.92 12.48 -4.87
N PHE A 201 5.86 12.66 -6.18
CA PHE A 201 5.17 11.75 -7.11
C PHE A 201 6.11 10.71 -7.73
N MET A 202 7.38 10.75 -7.37
CA MET A 202 8.40 9.78 -7.71
C MET A 202 9.09 9.29 -6.44
N ILE A 203 9.33 7.98 -6.35
CA ILE A 203 9.92 7.34 -5.17
C ILE A 203 11.04 6.39 -5.59
N ARG A 204 12.00 6.16 -4.67
CA ARG A 204 13.10 5.21 -4.87
C ARG A 204 12.59 3.77 -4.83
N SER A 205 13.34 2.87 -5.48
CA SER A 205 13.01 1.43 -5.52
C SER A 205 12.93 0.79 -4.14
N GLU A 206 13.71 1.26 -3.18
CA GLU A 206 13.65 0.81 -1.80
C GLU A 206 12.28 1.08 -1.16
N VAL A 207 11.70 2.27 -1.39
CA VAL A 207 10.36 2.62 -0.92
C VAL A 207 9.31 1.73 -1.60
N VAL A 208 9.43 1.54 -2.94
CA VAL A 208 8.51 0.66 -3.69
C VAL A 208 8.49 -0.74 -3.09
N THR A 209 9.66 -1.33 -2.84
CA THR A 209 9.79 -2.67 -2.23
C THR A 209 9.20 -2.72 -0.82
N GLY A 210 9.20 -1.60 -0.11
CA GLY A 210 8.61 -1.48 1.23
C GLY A 210 7.10 -1.46 1.24
N VAL A 211 6.47 -0.84 0.24
CA VAL A 211 5.02 -0.56 0.24
C VAL A 211 4.18 -1.49 -0.63
N MET A 212 4.81 -2.26 -1.52
CA MET A 212 4.12 -3.13 -2.50
C MET A 212 4.66 -4.56 -2.47
N SER A 213 3.86 -5.51 -2.97
CA SER A 213 4.34 -6.84 -3.32
C SER A 213 5.10 -6.83 -4.66
N PHE A 214 5.92 -7.85 -4.92
CA PHE A 214 6.64 -7.97 -6.19
C PHE A 214 5.70 -8.06 -7.40
N ALA A 215 4.60 -8.81 -7.28
CA ALA A 215 3.61 -8.93 -8.35
C ALA A 215 2.94 -7.59 -8.70
N GLU A 216 2.60 -6.79 -7.68
CA GLU A 216 2.06 -5.45 -7.88
C GLU A 216 3.08 -4.52 -8.54
N MET A 217 4.36 -4.59 -8.15
CA MET A 217 5.42 -3.78 -8.74
C MET A 217 5.55 -4.02 -10.26
N GLU A 218 5.59 -5.25 -10.71
CA GLU A 218 5.73 -5.61 -12.12
C GLU A 218 4.53 -5.12 -12.96
N ASN A 219 3.33 -5.29 -12.43
CA ASN A 219 2.09 -5.03 -13.14
C ASN A 219 1.68 -3.55 -13.11
N MET A 220 2.13 -2.78 -12.13
CA MET A 220 1.63 -1.43 -11.88
C MET A 220 2.64 -0.32 -12.17
N MET A 221 3.93 -0.50 -11.82
CA MET A 221 4.85 0.63 -11.70
C MET A 221 5.49 1.04 -13.03
N TYR A 222 5.49 2.36 -13.30
CA TYR A 222 6.34 2.99 -14.30
C TYR A 222 7.69 3.34 -13.68
N LYS A 223 8.77 2.88 -14.29
CA LYS A 223 10.15 3.17 -13.86
C LYS A 223 10.78 4.22 -14.78
N ILE A 224 11.52 5.15 -14.20
CA ILE A 224 12.29 6.15 -14.95
C ILE A 224 13.59 5.48 -15.41
N GLU A 225 13.83 5.51 -16.71
CA GLU A 225 15.05 4.92 -17.29
C GLU A 225 16.30 5.71 -16.87
N GLY A 226 17.34 5.00 -16.42
CA GLY A 226 18.60 5.59 -15.98
C GLY A 226 18.61 6.18 -14.57
N GLU A 227 17.49 6.12 -13.85
CA GLU A 227 17.33 6.69 -12.51
C GLU A 227 16.79 5.66 -11.52
N ASP A 228 17.12 5.76 -10.22
CA ASP A 228 16.46 5.01 -9.16
C ASP A 228 15.18 5.73 -8.72
N LEU A 229 14.27 5.95 -9.68
CA LEU A 229 12.98 6.59 -9.46
C LEU A 229 11.87 5.83 -10.17
N ASN A 230 10.71 5.77 -9.50
CA ASN A 230 9.49 5.16 -10.00
C ASN A 230 8.32 6.12 -9.79
N LEU A 231 7.42 6.23 -10.79
CA LEU A 231 6.18 7.00 -10.63
C LEU A 231 5.24 6.27 -9.67
N ILE A 232 4.61 7.02 -8.76
CA ILE A 232 3.69 6.42 -7.77
C ILE A 232 2.38 5.95 -8.41
N GLY A 233 1.88 4.81 -7.96
CA GLY A 233 0.52 4.33 -8.29
C GLY A 233 -0.56 4.86 -7.35
N THR A 234 -0.15 5.47 -6.23
CA THR A 234 -0.98 6.08 -5.18
C THR A 234 -0.08 6.93 -4.27
N SER A 235 -0.63 7.98 -3.67
CA SER A 235 0.12 8.79 -2.70
C SER A 235 0.47 8.03 -1.41
N GLU A 236 -0.24 6.94 -1.09
CA GLU A 236 0.14 6.03 0.00
C GLU A 236 1.62 5.68 -0.04
N HIS A 237 2.14 5.35 -1.23
CA HIS A 237 3.54 4.95 -1.40
C HIS A 237 4.52 6.00 -0.84
N SER A 238 4.33 7.25 -1.22
CA SER A 238 5.16 8.36 -0.75
C SER A 238 4.90 8.69 0.71
N MET A 239 3.65 8.61 1.15
CA MET A 239 3.26 8.96 2.50
C MET A 239 3.81 7.97 3.53
N ILE A 240 3.81 6.67 3.23
CA ILE A 240 4.46 5.66 4.06
C ILE A 240 5.99 5.75 3.93
N GLY A 241 6.49 5.97 2.71
CA GLY A 241 7.93 6.17 2.47
C GLY A 241 8.54 7.35 3.24
N LYS A 242 7.74 8.35 3.61
CA LYS A 242 8.16 9.47 4.48
C LYS A 242 8.78 9.01 5.80
N PHE A 243 8.36 7.84 6.29
CA PHE A 243 8.78 7.30 7.59
C PHE A 243 9.91 6.26 7.50
N ILE A 244 10.49 6.02 6.31
CA ILE A 244 11.59 5.06 6.16
C ILE A 244 12.71 5.33 7.17
N ASP A 245 13.21 4.28 7.82
CA ASP A 245 14.29 4.33 8.83
C ASP A 245 14.01 5.28 10.01
N THR A 246 12.74 5.54 10.32
CA THR A 246 12.35 6.48 11.37
C THR A 246 11.91 5.73 12.64
N ILE A 247 12.25 6.29 13.80
CA ILE A 247 11.71 5.91 15.10
C ILE A 247 10.79 7.04 15.56
N LEU A 248 9.49 6.80 15.56
CA LEU A 248 8.47 7.74 16.04
C LEU A 248 8.37 7.66 17.57
N ASP A 249 8.10 8.77 18.22
CA ASP A 249 7.67 8.73 19.61
C ASP A 249 6.17 8.40 19.68
N ALA A 250 5.75 7.63 20.66
CA ALA A 250 4.37 7.12 20.72
C ALA A 250 3.31 8.21 20.94
N ASP A 251 3.67 9.38 21.43
CA ASP A 251 2.82 10.56 21.53
C ASP A 251 2.57 11.25 20.18
N GLU A 252 3.39 10.94 19.16
CA GLU A 252 3.13 11.36 17.78
C GLU A 252 2.08 10.49 17.07
N LEU A 253 1.68 9.36 17.68
CA LEU A 253 0.68 8.45 17.10
C LEU A 253 -0.72 8.71 17.68
N PRO A 254 -1.79 8.61 16.87
CA PRO A 254 -1.76 8.25 15.46
C PRO A 254 -1.35 9.41 14.54
N GLN A 255 -0.57 9.10 13.50
CA GLN A 255 -0.39 10.00 12.36
C GLN A 255 -1.58 9.83 11.42
N THR A 256 -2.43 10.83 11.31
CA THR A 256 -3.59 10.86 10.40
C THR A 256 -3.32 11.79 9.24
N LEU A 257 -3.08 11.22 8.06
CA LEU A 257 -2.57 11.93 6.90
C LEU A 257 -3.55 11.80 5.73
N THR A 258 -3.81 12.89 5.02
CA THR A 258 -4.52 12.85 3.75
C THR A 258 -3.68 13.51 2.68
N SER A 259 -3.71 12.99 1.47
CA SER A 259 -2.83 13.47 0.40
C SER A 259 -3.46 13.40 -0.97
N TYR A 260 -3.19 14.44 -1.76
CA TYR A 260 -3.48 14.48 -3.18
C TYR A 260 -2.27 14.00 -3.97
N SER A 261 -2.52 13.21 -5.01
CA SER A 261 -1.51 12.95 -6.05
C SER A 261 -2.12 12.58 -7.38
N PRO A 262 -1.41 12.81 -8.50
CA PRO A 262 -1.56 11.98 -9.68
C PRO A 262 -1.11 10.55 -9.35
N CYS A 263 -1.70 9.58 -10.02
CA CYS A 263 -1.41 8.16 -9.90
C CYS A 263 -1.12 7.61 -11.30
N PHE A 264 -0.08 6.78 -11.40
CA PHE A 264 0.37 6.22 -12.67
C PHE A 264 0.39 4.70 -12.57
N ARG A 265 -0.39 4.01 -13.44
CA ARG A 265 -0.50 2.55 -13.42
C ARG A 265 -0.39 1.97 -14.82
N LYS A 266 0.42 0.93 -15.00
CA LYS A 266 0.55 0.22 -16.28
C LYS A 266 -0.71 -0.56 -16.65
N GLU A 267 -1.53 -0.95 -15.67
CA GLU A 267 -2.75 -1.73 -15.86
C GLU A 267 -2.54 -3.00 -16.71
N VAL A 268 -1.41 -3.69 -16.51
CA VAL A 268 -1.04 -4.89 -17.26
C VAL A 268 -2.00 -6.04 -16.94
N GLY A 269 -2.52 -6.70 -17.99
CA GLY A 269 -3.43 -7.85 -17.85
C GLY A 269 -4.88 -7.49 -17.56
N ALA A 270 -5.21 -6.23 -17.50
CA ALA A 270 -6.56 -5.76 -17.32
C ALA A 270 -7.34 -5.78 -18.63
N HIS A 271 -8.04 -6.87 -18.91
CA HIS A 271 -8.96 -7.03 -20.04
C HIS A 271 -10.38 -7.15 -19.51
N GLY A 272 -11.32 -6.34 -19.97
CA GLY A 272 -12.73 -6.39 -19.53
C GLY A 272 -13.64 -5.37 -20.15
N ILE A 273 -14.91 -5.44 -19.76
CA ILE A 273 -16.10 -4.89 -20.41
C ILE A 273 -16.11 -3.35 -20.54
N GLU A 274 -15.25 -2.59 -19.87
CA GLU A 274 -15.26 -1.12 -19.92
C GLU A 274 -13.91 -0.54 -20.35
N GLU A 275 -13.36 -1.05 -21.44
CA GLU A 275 -12.11 -0.52 -22.04
C GLU A 275 -12.25 0.90 -22.61
N ARG A 276 -13.49 1.30 -23.01
CA ARG A 276 -13.79 2.67 -23.46
C ARG A 276 -14.14 3.53 -22.23
N GLY A 277 -13.46 4.68 -22.10
CA GLY A 277 -13.83 5.69 -21.11
C GLY A 277 -12.77 5.86 -20.02
N VAL A 278 -13.22 6.12 -18.79
CA VAL A 278 -12.35 6.52 -17.68
C VAL A 278 -12.31 5.51 -16.53
N TYR A 279 -12.88 4.32 -16.70
CA TYR A 279 -12.95 3.32 -15.64
C TYR A 279 -11.57 2.72 -15.31
N ARG A 280 -10.77 2.43 -16.35
CA ARG A 280 -9.41 1.84 -16.21
C ARG A 280 -8.45 2.60 -17.11
N ILE A 281 -7.54 3.34 -16.50
CA ILE A 281 -6.69 4.33 -17.15
C ILE A 281 -5.30 4.35 -16.55
N HIS A 282 -4.31 4.77 -17.36
CA HIS A 282 -2.90 4.78 -16.96
C HIS A 282 -2.52 5.96 -16.06
N GLN A 283 -3.27 7.05 -16.11
CA GLN A 283 -3.05 8.25 -15.32
C GLN A 283 -4.39 8.78 -14.79
N PHE A 284 -4.44 8.98 -13.46
CA PHE A 284 -5.59 9.59 -12.79
C PHE A 284 -5.11 10.35 -11.55
N GLU A 285 -6.02 11.02 -10.90
CA GLU A 285 -5.75 11.73 -9.64
C GLU A 285 -6.54 11.09 -8.51
N LYS A 286 -6.02 11.23 -7.29
CA LYS A 286 -6.62 10.62 -6.12
C LYS A 286 -6.39 11.46 -4.86
N GLN A 287 -7.41 11.55 -4.01
CA GLN A 287 -7.27 11.94 -2.62
C GLN A 287 -7.25 10.68 -1.77
N GLU A 288 -6.20 10.51 -0.97
CA GLU A 288 -5.94 9.32 -0.16
C GLU A 288 -5.96 9.63 1.33
N MET A 289 -6.27 8.64 2.14
CA MET A 289 -6.09 8.63 3.59
C MET A 289 -5.00 7.63 3.96
N VAL A 290 -4.10 8.03 4.85
CA VAL A 290 -3.07 7.14 5.41
C VAL A 290 -3.04 7.33 6.93
N VAL A 291 -2.99 6.22 7.65
CA VAL A 291 -2.83 6.23 9.11
C VAL A 291 -1.63 5.38 9.51
N VAL A 292 -0.81 5.94 10.40
CA VAL A 292 0.21 5.18 11.14
C VAL A 292 -0.19 5.22 12.61
N CYS A 293 -0.40 4.06 13.22
CA CYS A 293 -0.97 3.98 14.56
C CYS A 293 -0.34 2.87 15.42
N ARG A 294 -0.70 2.84 16.69
CA ARG A 294 -0.40 1.72 17.57
C ARG A 294 -1.12 0.45 17.08
N PRO A 295 -0.55 -0.76 17.26
CA PRO A 295 -1.17 -2.01 16.84
C PRO A 295 -2.59 -2.21 17.39
N GLU A 296 -2.81 -1.88 18.66
CA GLU A 296 -4.10 -2.01 19.36
C GLU A 296 -5.20 -1.13 18.78
N ASP A 297 -4.85 0.01 18.13
CA ASP A 297 -5.80 0.95 17.55
C ASP A 297 -6.14 0.65 16.09
N SER A 298 -5.43 -0.29 15.46
CA SER A 298 -5.47 -0.42 13.99
C SER A 298 -6.83 -0.86 13.46
N MET A 299 -7.59 -1.71 14.18
CA MET A 299 -8.93 -2.11 13.74
C MET A 299 -9.93 -0.96 13.85
N MET A 300 -9.85 -0.15 14.90
CA MET A 300 -10.67 1.06 15.04
C MET A 300 -10.41 2.07 13.90
N TRP A 301 -9.12 2.25 13.53
CA TRP A 301 -8.77 3.10 12.38
C TRP A 301 -9.21 2.52 11.05
N TYR A 302 -9.12 1.21 10.86
CA TYR A 302 -9.65 0.53 9.68
C TYR A 302 -11.14 0.82 9.47
N GLU A 303 -11.95 0.71 10.52
CA GLU A 303 -13.39 1.03 10.47
C GLU A 303 -13.63 2.51 10.15
N LYS A 304 -12.91 3.43 10.78
CA LYS A 304 -13.02 4.86 10.50
C LYS A 304 -12.65 5.22 9.06
N LEU A 305 -11.64 4.56 8.49
CA LEU A 305 -11.17 4.86 7.14
C LEU A 305 -12.22 4.49 6.09
N TRP A 306 -12.78 3.28 6.11
CA TRP A 306 -13.80 2.93 5.13
C TRP A 306 -15.11 3.73 5.36
N GLN A 307 -15.46 4.04 6.60
CA GLN A 307 -16.61 4.89 6.91
C GLN A 307 -16.43 6.30 6.34
N ASN A 308 -15.24 6.89 6.38
CA ASN A 308 -14.97 8.19 5.75
C ASN A 308 -15.28 8.19 4.25
N THR A 309 -14.93 7.12 3.53
CA THR A 309 -15.27 7.00 2.09
C THR A 309 -16.77 6.87 1.89
N VAL A 310 -17.45 6.05 2.70
CA VAL A 310 -18.91 5.93 2.68
C VAL A 310 -19.55 7.30 2.89
N ASP A 311 -19.15 8.01 3.95
CA ASP A 311 -19.69 9.34 4.28
C ASP A 311 -19.45 10.34 3.14
N PHE A 312 -18.24 10.33 2.55
CA PHE A 312 -17.92 11.21 1.41
C PHE A 312 -18.89 10.97 0.24
N PHE A 313 -19.07 9.73 -0.20
CA PHE A 313 -20.00 9.42 -1.30
C PHE A 313 -21.45 9.72 -0.95
N ARG A 314 -21.85 9.55 0.32
CA ARG A 314 -23.20 9.91 0.78
C ARG A 314 -23.47 11.42 0.72
N THR A 315 -22.45 12.27 0.92
CA THR A 315 -22.62 13.74 0.73
C THR A 315 -22.81 14.13 -0.73
N LEU A 316 -22.51 13.23 -1.66
CA LEU A 316 -22.72 13.40 -3.10
C LEU A 316 -24.02 12.74 -3.60
N ASP A 317 -24.87 12.28 -2.68
CA ASP A 317 -26.13 11.58 -2.96
C ASP A 317 -25.94 10.25 -3.74
N ILE A 318 -24.78 9.63 -3.63
CA ILE A 318 -24.46 8.35 -4.27
C ILE A 318 -24.67 7.20 -3.29
N PRO A 319 -25.55 6.22 -3.61
CA PRO A 319 -25.65 4.99 -2.82
C PRO A 319 -24.36 4.16 -2.92
N VAL A 320 -23.92 3.62 -1.78
CA VAL A 320 -22.73 2.77 -1.72
C VAL A 320 -22.99 1.52 -0.88
N ARG A 321 -22.13 0.51 -1.08
CA ARG A 321 -22.04 -0.66 -0.20
C ARG A 321 -20.60 -0.95 0.18
N THR A 322 -20.40 -1.73 1.22
CA THR A 322 -19.09 -2.22 1.65
C THR A 322 -19.00 -3.73 1.48
N LEU A 323 -17.84 -4.20 0.99
CA LEU A 323 -17.51 -5.62 0.82
C LEU A 323 -16.30 -5.98 1.66
N ALA A 324 -16.38 -7.04 2.46
CA ALA A 324 -15.21 -7.67 3.05
C ALA A 324 -14.49 -8.49 1.96
N CYS A 325 -13.25 -8.15 1.67
CA CYS A 325 -12.44 -8.92 0.72
C CYS A 325 -12.15 -10.31 1.29
N CYS A 326 -12.31 -11.35 0.48
CA CYS A 326 -12.06 -12.73 0.86
C CYS A 326 -10.55 -13.07 0.80
N THR A 327 -10.19 -14.24 1.32
CA THR A 327 -8.80 -14.67 1.46
C THR A 327 -8.02 -14.72 0.15
N GLY A 328 -8.65 -15.08 -0.96
CA GLY A 328 -8.02 -15.19 -2.28
C GLY A 328 -7.87 -13.87 -3.01
N ASP A 329 -8.75 -12.90 -2.71
CA ASP A 329 -8.68 -11.52 -3.25
C ASP A 329 -7.75 -10.61 -2.43
N LEU A 330 -7.51 -10.94 -1.17
CA LEU A 330 -6.70 -10.12 -0.27
C LEU A 330 -5.23 -10.07 -0.70
N ALA A 331 -4.71 -8.90 -1.05
CA ALA A 331 -3.31 -8.71 -1.45
C ALA A 331 -2.31 -9.14 -0.35
N ASP A 332 -1.08 -9.46 -0.75
CA ASP A 332 -0.09 -10.13 0.13
C ASP A 332 0.31 -9.35 1.38
N LEU A 333 0.28 -8.02 1.34
CA LEU A 333 0.66 -7.19 2.48
C LEU A 333 -0.50 -6.90 3.43
N LYS A 334 -1.73 -7.20 3.05
CA LYS A 334 -2.92 -6.82 3.82
C LYS A 334 -3.26 -7.87 4.88
N VAL A 335 -3.61 -7.37 6.06
CA VAL A 335 -4.20 -8.15 7.17
C VAL A 335 -5.70 -8.33 6.95
N ILE A 336 -6.37 -7.26 6.53
CA ILE A 336 -7.80 -7.21 6.20
C ILE A 336 -8.05 -6.07 5.21
N SER A 337 -9.03 -6.23 4.34
CA SER A 337 -9.45 -5.19 3.38
C SER A 337 -10.96 -5.11 3.25
N CYS A 338 -11.44 -3.91 2.99
CA CYS A 338 -12.84 -3.61 2.73
C CYS A 338 -12.93 -2.72 1.50
N ASP A 339 -13.64 -3.18 0.48
CA ASP A 339 -13.95 -2.35 -0.67
C ASP A 339 -15.22 -1.55 -0.46
N VAL A 340 -15.21 -0.31 -0.91
CA VAL A 340 -16.38 0.55 -1.02
C VAL A 340 -16.80 0.60 -2.47
N GLU A 341 -18.03 0.22 -2.75
CA GLU A 341 -18.58 0.21 -4.09
C GLU A 341 -19.74 1.21 -4.22
N ALA A 342 -19.80 1.92 -5.34
CA ALA A 342 -20.86 2.86 -5.67
C ALA A 342 -21.89 2.21 -6.60
N TRP A 343 -23.16 2.64 -6.46
CA TRP A 343 -24.25 2.18 -7.31
C TRP A 343 -24.16 2.78 -8.71
N SER A 344 -24.32 1.93 -9.72
CA SER A 344 -24.52 2.30 -11.12
C SER A 344 -25.98 2.04 -11.52
N PRO A 345 -26.83 3.05 -11.65
CA PRO A 345 -28.21 2.86 -12.11
C PRO A 345 -28.28 2.35 -13.56
N ARG A 346 -27.29 2.68 -14.40
CA ARG A 346 -27.19 2.17 -15.77
C ARG A 346 -26.96 0.66 -15.81
N GLN A 347 -26.01 0.17 -14.98
CA GLN A 347 -25.66 -1.27 -14.95
C GLN A 347 -26.53 -2.05 -13.96
N GLN A 348 -27.29 -1.37 -13.11
CA GLN A 348 -28.06 -1.93 -11.98
C GLN A 348 -27.19 -2.81 -11.08
N LYS A 349 -25.95 -2.38 -10.85
CA LYS A 349 -24.98 -3.06 -9.97
C LYS A 349 -24.05 -2.03 -9.31
N TYR A 350 -23.37 -2.50 -8.28
CA TYR A 350 -22.30 -1.73 -7.64
C TYR A 350 -20.96 -2.00 -8.32
N PHE A 351 -20.04 -1.04 -8.23
CA PHE A 351 -18.66 -1.17 -8.69
C PHE A 351 -17.70 -0.45 -7.74
N GLU A 352 -16.49 -0.95 -7.62
CA GLU A 352 -15.47 -0.44 -6.70
C GLU A 352 -15.08 1.01 -6.98
N VAL A 353 -15.11 1.84 -5.93
CA VAL A 353 -14.68 3.23 -5.93
C VAL A 353 -13.59 3.53 -4.90
N GLY A 354 -13.33 2.62 -3.99
CA GLY A 354 -12.27 2.70 -3.00
C GLY A 354 -12.00 1.37 -2.33
N SER A 355 -10.77 1.16 -1.88
CA SER A 355 -10.35 -0.06 -1.17
C SER A 355 -9.60 0.34 0.09
N CYS A 356 -10.19 0.05 1.24
CA CYS A 356 -9.60 0.28 2.56
C CYS A 356 -8.74 -0.90 2.96
N SER A 357 -7.51 -0.64 3.38
CA SER A 357 -6.56 -1.68 3.74
C SER A 357 -5.94 -1.44 5.12
N ASN A 358 -5.96 -2.46 5.96
CA ASN A 358 -5.07 -2.56 7.11
C ASN A 358 -3.91 -3.50 6.74
N LEU A 359 -2.69 -2.97 6.75
CA LEU A 359 -1.49 -3.72 6.40
C LEU A 359 -0.74 -4.23 7.64
N GLY A 360 -1.28 -3.96 8.84
CA GLY A 360 -0.60 -4.30 10.07
C GLY A 360 0.82 -3.73 10.10
N ASP A 361 1.77 -4.54 10.50
CA ASP A 361 3.18 -4.17 10.57
C ASP A 361 3.98 -4.43 9.27
N ALA A 362 3.32 -4.87 8.18
CA ALA A 362 4.00 -5.33 6.97
C ALA A 362 4.91 -4.28 6.33
N GLN A 363 4.39 -3.07 6.10
CA GLN A 363 5.14 -1.98 5.48
C GLN A 363 6.16 -1.41 6.48
N ALA A 364 5.78 -1.25 7.74
CA ALA A 364 6.66 -0.73 8.77
C ALA A 364 7.91 -1.61 8.95
N ARG A 365 7.77 -2.94 8.94
CA ARG A 365 8.92 -3.86 8.98
C ARG A 365 9.80 -3.75 7.74
N ARG A 366 9.21 -3.64 6.55
CA ARG A 366 9.95 -3.53 5.29
C ARG A 366 10.77 -2.25 5.19
N LEU A 367 10.21 -1.14 5.68
CA LEU A 367 10.81 0.20 5.66
C LEU A 367 11.53 0.57 6.96
N GLN A 368 11.68 -0.38 7.90
CA GLN A 368 12.33 -0.17 9.19
C GLN A 368 11.72 0.95 10.03
N ILE A 369 10.42 1.17 9.89
CA ILE A 369 9.67 2.13 10.71
C ILE A 369 9.45 1.49 12.08
N ARG A 370 9.77 2.22 13.13
CA ARG A 370 9.59 1.80 14.52
C ARG A 370 8.94 2.91 15.31
N ALA A 371 8.36 2.56 16.45
CA ALA A 371 7.90 3.52 17.43
C ALA A 371 8.48 3.17 18.80
N ARG A 372 8.51 4.15 19.69
CA ARG A 372 9.02 4.02 21.05
C ARG A 372 7.95 4.50 22.02
N ASP A 373 7.57 3.65 22.98
CA ASP A 373 6.61 4.01 24.02
C ASP A 373 7.22 4.92 25.11
N GLU A 374 6.42 5.32 26.07
CA GLU A 374 6.81 6.20 27.17
C GLU A 374 7.89 5.57 28.07
N GLU A 375 7.95 4.24 28.14
CA GLU A 375 8.98 3.48 28.85
C GLU A 375 10.25 3.21 28.02
N GLY A 376 10.29 3.72 26.79
CA GLY A 376 11.42 3.55 25.87
C GLY A 376 11.46 2.19 25.15
N ARG A 377 10.43 1.35 25.28
CA ARG A 377 10.33 0.06 24.59
C ARG A 377 9.94 0.29 23.15
N ARG A 378 10.62 -0.39 22.24
CA ARG A 378 10.34 -0.31 20.80
C ARG A 378 9.23 -1.24 20.39
N PHE A 379 8.36 -0.78 19.51
CA PHE A 379 7.35 -1.58 18.81
C PHE A 379 7.27 -1.20 17.34
N ILE A 380 6.62 -2.04 16.55
CA ILE A 380 6.39 -1.79 15.12
C ILE A 380 4.98 -1.21 14.98
N PRO A 381 4.82 0.03 14.48
CA PRO A 381 3.50 0.59 14.26
C PRO A 381 2.79 -0.08 13.09
N HIS A 382 1.46 -0.02 13.09
CA HIS A 382 0.63 -0.47 11.98
C HIS A 382 0.39 0.66 10.99
N THR A 383 0.23 0.29 9.71
CA THR A 383 -0.08 1.21 8.62
C THR A 383 -1.39 0.84 7.97
N LEU A 384 -2.19 1.86 7.65
CA LEU A 384 -3.48 1.70 7.00
C LEU A 384 -3.64 2.75 5.91
N ASN A 385 -4.42 2.43 4.89
CA ASN A 385 -4.79 3.39 3.85
C ASN A 385 -6.22 3.17 3.37
N ASN A 386 -6.78 4.21 2.79
CA ASN A 386 -8.01 4.13 2.01
C ASN A 386 -8.10 5.29 1.04
N THR A 387 -8.76 5.06 -0.08
CA THR A 387 -9.13 6.10 -1.03
C THR A 387 -10.29 6.93 -0.47
N VAL A 388 -10.12 8.25 -0.36
CA VAL A 388 -11.25 9.15 -0.16
C VAL A 388 -12.07 9.19 -1.44
N VAL A 389 -11.40 9.53 -2.55
CA VAL A 389 -11.98 9.56 -3.89
C VAL A 389 -10.91 9.45 -4.97
N ALA A 390 -11.21 8.69 -6.02
CA ALA A 390 -10.53 8.72 -7.30
C ALA A 390 -11.54 9.22 -8.34
N PRO A 391 -11.41 10.47 -8.82
CA PRO A 391 -12.42 11.11 -9.66
C PRO A 391 -12.89 10.32 -10.87
N PRO A 392 -12.06 9.55 -11.60
CA PRO A 392 -12.55 8.84 -12.78
C PRO A 392 -13.72 7.89 -12.48
N ARG A 393 -13.56 7.00 -11.51
CA ARG A 393 -14.65 6.08 -11.10
C ARG A 393 -15.79 6.83 -10.41
N MET A 394 -15.45 7.81 -9.57
CA MET A 394 -16.45 8.67 -8.95
C MET A 394 -17.27 9.44 -9.99
N LEU A 395 -16.67 9.99 -11.05
CA LEU A 395 -17.40 10.69 -12.12
C LEU A 395 -18.40 9.76 -12.82
N ILE A 396 -18.06 8.48 -13.03
CA ILE A 396 -19.01 7.50 -13.57
C ILE A 396 -20.22 7.40 -12.66
N ALA A 397 -20.01 7.09 -11.35
CA ALA A 397 -21.08 7.00 -10.39
C ALA A 397 -21.87 8.32 -10.27
N TYR A 398 -21.16 9.43 -10.22
CA TYR A 398 -21.77 10.75 -10.07
C TYR A 398 -22.67 11.13 -11.25
N LEU A 399 -22.16 10.99 -12.47
CA LEU A 399 -22.92 11.31 -13.69
C LEU A 399 -24.16 10.42 -13.82
N GLU A 400 -24.03 9.12 -13.55
CA GLU A 400 -25.14 8.19 -13.68
C GLU A 400 -26.22 8.42 -12.60
N ASN A 401 -25.85 8.77 -11.34
CA ASN A 401 -26.81 9.00 -10.27
C ASN A 401 -27.43 10.41 -10.29
N ASN A 402 -26.80 11.40 -10.91
CA ASN A 402 -27.25 12.79 -10.91
C ASN A 402 -27.76 13.29 -12.27
N LEU A 403 -27.71 12.44 -13.32
CA LEU A 403 -28.28 12.77 -14.63
C LEU A 403 -29.79 13.00 -14.52
N GLN A 404 -30.31 13.99 -15.24
CA GLN A 404 -31.72 14.29 -15.33
C GLN A 404 -32.26 13.89 -16.73
N GLU A 405 -33.58 13.75 -16.86
CA GLU A 405 -34.26 13.40 -18.10
C GLU A 405 -33.95 14.39 -19.22
N ASP A 406 -33.81 15.69 -18.89
CA ASP A 406 -33.43 16.74 -19.84
C ASP A 406 -31.96 16.67 -20.27
N GLY A 407 -31.20 15.81 -19.64
CA GLY A 407 -29.80 15.55 -19.87
C GLY A 407 -28.84 16.47 -19.15
N SER A 408 -29.32 17.35 -18.30
CA SER A 408 -28.48 18.08 -17.36
C SER A 408 -28.02 17.15 -16.21
N VAL A 409 -26.95 17.53 -15.51
CA VAL A 409 -26.46 16.82 -14.32
C VAL A 409 -26.58 17.73 -13.12
N LEU A 410 -27.26 17.28 -12.09
CA LEU A 410 -27.38 18.00 -10.81
C LEU A 410 -26.03 18.07 -10.12
N ILE A 411 -25.76 19.21 -9.47
CA ILE A 411 -24.58 19.39 -8.63
C ILE A 411 -25.01 19.25 -7.15
N ALA A 412 -24.50 18.21 -6.51
CA ALA A 412 -24.72 17.95 -5.10
C ALA A 412 -24.36 19.19 -4.26
N LYS A 413 -25.15 19.46 -3.22
CA LYS A 413 -24.98 20.67 -2.38
C LYS A 413 -23.55 20.84 -1.88
N ALA A 414 -22.89 19.74 -1.51
CA ALA A 414 -21.51 19.73 -1.05
C ALA A 414 -20.51 20.24 -2.09
N LEU A 415 -20.80 20.10 -3.39
CA LEU A 415 -19.92 20.52 -4.50
C LEU A 415 -20.24 21.92 -5.04
N GLN A 416 -21.43 22.48 -4.76
CA GLN A 416 -21.84 23.77 -5.28
C GLN A 416 -20.87 24.92 -4.97
N PRO A 417 -20.27 25.03 -3.75
CA PRO A 417 -19.29 26.06 -3.46
C PRO A 417 -18.05 25.96 -4.38
N TYR A 418 -17.63 24.76 -4.72
CA TYR A 418 -16.47 24.49 -5.59
C TYR A 418 -16.80 24.62 -7.09
N MET A 419 -18.12 24.60 -7.42
CA MET A 419 -18.65 24.82 -8.78
C MET A 419 -19.11 26.26 -9.02
N GLY A 420 -18.79 27.20 -8.08
CA GLY A 420 -19.17 28.61 -8.18
C GLY A 420 -20.67 28.84 -7.98
N GLY A 421 -21.29 28.06 -7.12
CA GLY A 421 -22.70 28.13 -6.77
C GLY A 421 -23.65 27.52 -7.81
N ARG A 422 -23.13 26.82 -8.82
CA ARG A 422 -23.97 26.18 -9.84
C ARG A 422 -24.69 24.97 -9.25
N GLU A 423 -25.97 24.85 -9.56
CA GLU A 423 -26.83 23.73 -9.16
C GLU A 423 -26.90 22.65 -10.24
N ARG A 424 -26.54 22.98 -11.50
CA ARG A 424 -26.57 22.09 -12.67
C ARG A 424 -25.45 22.39 -13.64
N ILE A 425 -25.12 21.41 -14.48
CA ILE A 425 -24.30 21.51 -15.68
C ILE A 425 -25.02 20.83 -16.85
N GLY A 426 -24.89 21.38 -18.06
CA GLY A 426 -25.57 20.91 -19.28
C GLY A 426 -26.59 21.85 -19.83
#